data_c287bb5a1452582fa5986daebef477f9
#
_entry.id   c287bb5a1452582fa5986daebef477f9
#
_cell.length_a   1.000
_cell.length_b   1.000
_cell.length_c   1.000
_cell.angle_alpha   90.00
_cell.angle_beta   90.00
_cell.angle_gamma   90.00
#
_symmetry.space_group_name_H-M   'P 1'
#
loop_
_entity.id
_entity.type
_entity.pdbx_description
1 polymer ?
#
loop_
_entity_poly.entity_id
_entity_poly.type
_entity_poly.pdbx_seq_one_letter_code
_entity_poly.pdbx_strand_id
1 'polypeptide(L)'
;MKSLFAILIAVLSMHFTYAQTYTGPQDDINQILKNTETFSKYIKDSNYKMIGASYTDDAKIFPNNKEILEGTDAIITYWTLPTGVSIKYHKVTSNEIKVIGDEAYDYGTYRGTTLLGNGEEVSWKGKYVIIWKKVDGVWKMYLDIWNSIN
;
A
#
# COMPACT_ATOMS: atom_id res chain seq x y z
N MET A 1 -30.91 -53.84 -19.83
CA MET A 1 -30.03 -53.23 -18.81
C MET A 1 -29.20 -52.17 -19.51
N LYS A 2 -29.51 -50.88 -19.32
CA LYS A 2 -28.79 -49.79 -19.94
C LYS A 2 -27.90 -49.16 -18.86
N SER A 3 -26.58 -49.30 -19.01
CA SER A 3 -25.61 -48.71 -18.10
C SER A 3 -25.49 -47.21 -18.45
N LEU A 4 -25.86 -46.37 -17.51
CA LEU A 4 -25.59 -44.92 -17.56
C LEU A 4 -24.12 -44.72 -17.10
N PHE A 5 -23.26 -44.30 -18.00
CA PHE A 5 -21.92 -43.80 -17.68
C PHE A 5 -22.08 -42.31 -17.28
N ALA A 6 -22.00 -42.03 -15.99
CA ALA A 6 -21.93 -40.64 -15.51
C ALA A 6 -20.49 -40.13 -15.64
N ILE A 7 -20.23 -39.25 -16.60
CA ILE A 7 -18.95 -38.56 -16.73
C ILE A 7 -18.93 -37.42 -15.72
N LEU A 8 -18.14 -37.57 -14.65
CA LEU A 8 -17.88 -36.49 -13.68
C LEU A 8 -16.84 -35.55 -14.26
N ILE A 9 -17.28 -34.42 -14.81
CA ILE A 9 -16.37 -33.34 -15.26
C ILE A 9 -15.93 -32.58 -14.02
N ALA A 10 -14.71 -32.86 -13.53
CA ALA A 10 -14.05 -32.05 -12.53
C ALA A 10 -13.59 -30.74 -13.18
N VAL A 11 -14.32 -29.65 -12.96
CA VAL A 11 -13.90 -28.29 -13.33
C VAL A 11 -12.78 -27.89 -12.37
N LEU A 12 -11.55 -28.02 -12.83
CA LEU A 12 -10.36 -27.52 -12.13
C LEU A 12 -10.37 -25.99 -12.26
N SER A 13 -10.89 -25.28 -11.28
CA SER A 13 -10.80 -23.82 -11.21
C SER A 13 -9.34 -23.45 -10.94
N MET A 14 -8.59 -23.11 -12.01
CA MET A 14 -7.26 -22.51 -11.88
C MET A 14 -7.40 -21.13 -11.25
N HIS A 15 -7.20 -21.06 -9.95
CA HIS A 15 -7.00 -19.77 -9.28
C HIS A 15 -5.59 -19.28 -9.65
N PHE A 16 -5.49 -18.30 -10.53
CA PHE A 16 -4.25 -17.56 -10.75
C PHE A 16 -3.98 -16.71 -9.49
N THR A 17 -3.25 -17.26 -8.55
CA THR A 17 -2.64 -16.48 -7.49
C THR A 17 -1.43 -15.79 -8.11
N TYR A 18 -1.45 -14.46 -8.24
CA TYR A 18 -0.23 -13.71 -8.52
C TYR A 18 0.72 -13.95 -7.35
N ALA A 19 1.80 -14.69 -7.60
CA ALA A 19 2.83 -14.93 -6.61
C ALA A 19 3.52 -13.59 -6.31
N GLN A 20 3.65 -13.27 -5.03
CA GLN A 20 4.46 -12.13 -4.58
C GLN A 20 5.92 -12.44 -4.89
N THR A 21 6.64 -11.49 -5.49
CA THR A 21 8.04 -11.65 -5.87
C THR A 21 8.90 -10.66 -5.09
N TYR A 22 9.80 -11.19 -4.26
CA TYR A 22 10.70 -10.37 -3.48
C TYR A 22 12.14 -10.71 -3.81
N THR A 23 12.96 -9.69 -4.15
CA THR A 23 14.33 -9.84 -4.60
C THR A 23 15.24 -8.89 -3.82
N GLY A 24 16.29 -9.43 -3.19
CA GLY A 24 17.28 -8.68 -2.42
C GLY A 24 17.56 -9.31 -1.06
N PRO A 25 18.30 -8.62 -0.18
CA PRO A 25 18.56 -9.08 1.18
C PRO A 25 17.24 -9.24 1.96
N GLN A 26 17.09 -10.39 2.61
CA GLN A 26 15.82 -10.73 3.27
C GLN A 26 15.47 -9.76 4.41
N ASP A 27 16.47 -9.28 5.15
CA ASP A 27 16.25 -8.33 6.25
C ASP A 27 15.71 -6.99 5.75
N ASP A 28 16.19 -6.51 4.60
CA ASP A 28 15.71 -5.29 3.96
C ASP A 28 14.26 -5.45 3.48
N ILE A 29 13.96 -6.57 2.84
CA ILE A 29 12.59 -6.91 2.41
C ILE A 29 11.64 -6.96 3.62
N ASN A 30 12.04 -7.65 4.69
CA ASN A 30 11.25 -7.75 5.91
C ASN A 30 11.01 -6.38 6.56
N GLN A 31 12.02 -5.50 6.55
CA GLN A 31 11.89 -4.14 7.06
C GLN A 31 10.91 -3.32 6.22
N ILE A 32 10.99 -3.35 4.88
CA ILE A 32 10.07 -2.67 3.97
C ILE A 32 8.62 -3.15 4.21
N LEU A 33 8.40 -4.46 4.27
CA LEU A 33 7.08 -5.05 4.54
C LEU A 33 6.53 -4.60 5.90
N LYS A 34 7.38 -4.59 6.94
CA LYS A 34 7.01 -4.12 8.28
C LYS A 34 6.68 -2.64 8.30
N ASN A 35 7.44 -1.81 7.58
CA ASN A 35 7.19 -0.37 7.48
C ASN A 35 5.87 -0.10 6.76
N THR A 36 5.55 -0.85 5.70
CA THR A 36 4.26 -0.78 5.00
C THR A 36 3.07 -1.13 5.91
N GLU A 37 3.20 -2.18 6.72
CA GLU A 37 2.19 -2.54 7.73
C GLU A 37 2.02 -1.45 8.78
N THR A 38 3.14 -0.93 9.28
CA THR A 38 3.19 0.12 10.30
C THR A 38 2.60 1.43 9.78
N PHE A 39 2.89 1.81 8.54
CA PHE A 39 2.28 2.95 7.86
C PHE A 39 0.75 2.82 7.79
N SER A 40 0.24 1.64 7.42
CA SER A 40 -1.20 1.36 7.43
C SER A 40 -1.83 1.52 8.83
N LYS A 41 -1.06 1.20 9.89
CA LYS A 41 -1.51 1.44 11.26
C LYS A 41 -1.56 2.95 11.58
N TYR A 42 -0.53 3.72 11.22
CA TYR A 42 -0.50 5.16 11.44
C TYR A 42 -1.66 5.89 10.75
N ILE A 43 -2.01 5.47 9.53
CA ILE A 43 -3.17 5.99 8.80
C ILE A 43 -4.47 5.76 9.59
N LYS A 44 -4.70 4.54 10.06
CA LYS A 44 -5.91 4.20 10.85
C LYS A 44 -5.97 4.94 12.19
N ASP A 45 -4.82 5.15 12.81
CA ASP A 45 -4.71 5.83 14.10
C ASP A 45 -4.70 7.37 13.96
N SER A 46 -4.77 7.91 12.72
CA SER A 46 -4.62 9.35 12.40
C SER A 46 -3.33 9.94 12.99
N ASN A 47 -2.26 9.13 13.04
CA ASN A 47 -0.96 9.55 13.57
C ASN A 47 -0.14 10.26 12.49
N TYR A 48 -0.55 11.48 12.14
CA TYR A 48 0.00 12.25 11.03
C TYR A 48 1.50 12.53 11.18
N LYS A 49 1.99 12.73 12.40
CA LYS A 49 3.43 12.88 12.67
C LYS A 49 4.22 11.64 12.24
N MET A 50 3.73 10.45 12.58
CA MET A 50 4.39 9.21 12.22
C MET A 50 4.20 8.85 10.74
N ILE A 51 3.10 9.28 10.12
CA ILE A 51 2.93 9.22 8.66
C ILE A 51 4.06 10.02 8.00
N GLY A 52 4.27 11.29 8.37
CA GLY A 52 5.37 12.10 7.84
C GLY A 52 6.74 11.48 8.10
N ALA A 53 6.99 10.94 9.29
CA ALA A 53 8.26 10.28 9.65
C ALA A 53 8.55 9.00 8.85
N SER A 54 7.54 8.40 8.20
CA SER A 54 7.70 7.24 7.31
C SER A 54 8.30 7.60 5.95
N TYR A 55 8.38 8.88 5.63
CA TYR A 55 8.97 9.42 4.39
C TYR A 55 10.36 9.98 4.65
N THR A 56 11.18 10.14 3.61
CA THR A 56 12.41 10.95 3.66
C THR A 56 12.03 12.44 3.71
N ASP A 57 12.96 13.29 4.17
CA ASP A 57 12.68 14.73 4.31
C ASP A 57 12.42 15.41 2.96
N ASP A 58 13.02 14.89 1.88
CA ASP A 58 12.87 15.32 0.49
C ASP A 58 11.88 14.49 -0.33
N ALA A 59 11.05 13.70 0.34
CA ALA A 59 10.10 12.82 -0.33
C ALA A 59 9.06 13.58 -1.15
N LYS A 60 8.58 12.90 -2.19
CA LYS A 60 7.50 13.40 -3.05
C LYS A 60 6.35 12.40 -3.09
N ILE A 61 5.14 12.91 -2.98
CA ILE A 61 3.93 12.11 -3.21
C ILE A 61 3.21 12.61 -4.46
N PHE A 62 2.58 11.69 -5.16
CA PHE A 62 1.88 11.90 -6.44
C PHE A 62 0.41 11.53 -6.29
N PRO A 63 -0.40 12.35 -5.58
CA PRO A 63 -1.78 12.02 -5.33
C PRO A 63 -2.60 12.05 -6.62
N ASN A 64 -3.61 11.18 -6.72
CA ASN A 64 -4.51 11.17 -7.87
C ASN A 64 -5.20 12.54 -8.05
N ASN A 65 -5.16 13.08 -9.28
CA ASN A 65 -5.77 14.38 -9.66
C ASN A 65 -5.28 15.61 -8.84
N LYS A 66 -4.02 15.58 -8.39
CA LYS A 66 -3.37 16.71 -7.71
C LYS A 66 -1.96 16.91 -8.23
N GLU A 67 -1.41 18.10 -7.98
CA GLU A 67 0.00 18.38 -8.20
C GLU A 67 0.89 17.51 -7.30
N ILE A 68 2.17 17.41 -7.68
CA ILE A 68 3.18 16.74 -6.86
C ILE A 68 3.37 17.56 -5.58
N LEU A 69 3.36 16.86 -4.44
CA LEU A 69 3.63 17.46 -3.14
C LEU A 69 5.00 16.99 -2.65
N GLU A 70 5.81 17.89 -2.12
CA GLU A 70 7.18 17.62 -1.70
C GLU A 70 7.42 18.05 -0.26
N GLY A 71 8.15 17.22 0.48
CA GLY A 71 8.60 17.46 1.84
C GLY A 71 7.58 17.08 2.91
N THR A 72 8.11 16.90 4.12
CA THR A 72 7.38 16.34 5.26
C THR A 72 6.09 17.11 5.59
N ASP A 73 6.14 18.45 5.62
CA ASP A 73 4.97 19.27 6.02
C ASP A 73 3.84 19.18 5.00
N ALA A 74 4.16 19.20 3.69
CA ALA A 74 3.17 19.05 2.63
C ALA A 74 2.53 17.66 2.67
N ILE A 75 3.32 16.62 2.93
CA ILE A 75 2.85 15.24 3.07
C ILE A 75 1.94 15.09 4.29
N ILE A 76 2.34 15.61 5.45
CA ILE A 76 1.49 15.60 6.66
C ILE A 76 0.16 16.32 6.40
N THR A 77 0.23 17.50 5.78
CA THR A 77 -0.98 18.28 5.45
C THR A 77 -1.92 17.49 4.54
N TYR A 78 -1.37 16.81 3.53
CA TYR A 78 -2.16 15.98 2.61
C TYR A 78 -2.89 14.83 3.33
N TRP A 79 -2.17 14.13 4.22
CA TRP A 79 -2.75 13.00 4.95
C TRP A 79 -3.68 13.39 6.09
N THR A 80 -3.66 14.66 6.53
CA THR A 80 -4.53 15.14 7.61
C THR A 80 -5.97 15.18 7.15
N LEU A 81 -6.80 14.36 7.78
CA LEU A 81 -8.21 14.25 7.46
C LEU A 81 -9.03 15.38 8.12
N PRO A 82 -10.16 15.78 7.51
CA PRO A 82 -11.11 16.69 8.13
C PRO A 82 -11.66 16.14 9.46
N THR A 83 -12.08 17.05 10.35
CA THR A 83 -12.72 16.66 11.61
C THR A 83 -13.93 15.76 11.38
N GLY A 84 -14.01 14.67 12.12
CA GLY A 84 -15.09 13.69 12.02
C GLY A 84 -14.90 12.63 10.91
N VAL A 85 -13.83 12.74 10.11
CA VAL A 85 -13.49 11.72 9.09
C VAL A 85 -12.36 10.85 9.63
N SER A 86 -12.44 9.55 9.43
CA SER A 86 -11.38 8.61 9.85
C SER A 86 -11.25 7.43 8.86
N ILE A 87 -10.07 6.81 8.84
CA ILE A 87 -9.85 5.58 8.08
C ILE A 87 -10.05 4.38 9.00
N LYS A 88 -11.13 3.65 8.82
CA LYS A 88 -11.43 2.43 9.59
C LYS A 88 -10.59 1.24 9.19
N TYR A 89 -10.28 1.17 7.91
CA TYR A 89 -9.50 0.07 7.35
C TYR A 89 -8.51 0.61 6.30
N HIS A 90 -7.28 0.14 6.37
CA HIS A 90 -6.26 0.38 5.36
C HIS A 90 -5.36 -0.85 5.27
N LYS A 91 -5.12 -1.32 4.05
CA LYS A 91 -4.20 -2.41 3.78
C LYS A 91 -3.49 -2.17 2.46
N VAL A 92 -2.18 -2.27 2.49
CA VAL A 92 -1.29 -2.35 1.33
C VAL A 92 -0.89 -3.80 1.13
N THR A 93 -0.77 -4.22 -0.13
CA THR A 93 -0.31 -5.55 -0.50
C THR A 93 0.72 -5.40 -1.62
N SER A 94 1.98 -5.63 -1.29
CA SER A 94 3.08 -5.60 -2.25
C SER A 94 3.02 -6.83 -3.15
N ASN A 95 3.04 -6.61 -4.46
CA ASN A 95 3.16 -7.67 -5.46
C ASN A 95 4.62 -7.98 -5.74
N GLU A 96 5.45 -6.94 -5.83
CA GLU A 96 6.88 -7.09 -6.02
C GLU A 96 7.64 -6.06 -5.20
N ILE A 97 8.76 -6.49 -4.59
CA ILE A 97 9.76 -5.65 -3.95
C ILE A 97 11.11 -6.06 -4.52
N LYS A 98 11.89 -5.08 -5.01
CA LYS A 98 13.27 -5.32 -5.40
C LYS A 98 14.19 -4.31 -4.74
N VAL A 99 15.13 -4.82 -3.96
CA VAL A 99 16.17 -4.03 -3.28
C VAL A 99 17.41 -3.94 -4.17
N ILE A 100 17.93 -2.73 -4.34
CA ILE A 100 19.10 -2.41 -5.17
C ILE A 100 20.01 -1.48 -4.36
N GLY A 101 20.90 -2.04 -3.56
CA GLY A 101 21.74 -1.26 -2.62
C GLY A 101 20.85 -0.59 -1.57
N ASP A 102 20.96 0.73 -1.44
CA ASP A 102 20.18 1.54 -0.49
C ASP A 102 18.89 2.10 -1.08
N GLU A 103 18.48 1.61 -2.24
CA GLU A 103 17.19 1.92 -2.86
C GLU A 103 16.39 0.64 -3.11
N ALA A 104 15.06 0.76 -3.13
CA ALA A 104 14.17 -0.31 -3.52
C ALA A 104 12.95 0.25 -4.25
N TYR A 105 12.38 -0.54 -5.15
CA TYR A 105 11.03 -0.29 -5.61
C TYR A 105 10.08 -1.34 -5.04
N ASP A 106 8.86 -0.88 -4.81
CA ASP A 106 7.74 -1.69 -4.33
C ASP A 106 6.50 -1.27 -5.09
N TYR A 107 5.81 -2.23 -5.70
CA TYR A 107 4.51 -1.95 -6.28
C TYR A 107 3.48 -3.01 -5.89
N GLY A 108 2.23 -2.59 -5.91
CA GLY A 108 1.14 -3.48 -5.58
C GLY A 108 -0.21 -2.79 -5.57
N THR A 109 -1.06 -3.25 -4.66
CA THR A 109 -2.42 -2.75 -4.51
C THR A 109 -2.67 -2.26 -3.08
N TYR A 110 -3.60 -1.34 -2.97
CA TYR A 110 -4.10 -0.89 -1.67
C TYR A 110 -5.63 -0.93 -1.65
N ARG A 111 -6.18 -1.02 -0.45
CA ARG A 111 -7.62 -0.90 -0.20
C ARG A 111 -7.88 -0.32 1.17
N GLY A 112 -9.00 0.35 1.31
CA GLY A 112 -9.39 0.92 2.58
C GLY A 112 -10.86 1.23 2.67
N THR A 113 -11.26 1.72 3.86
CA THR A 113 -12.61 2.22 4.15
C THR A 113 -12.50 3.48 4.97
N THR A 114 -13.12 4.54 4.48
CA THR A 114 -13.26 5.81 5.19
C THR A 114 -14.62 5.84 5.87
N LEU A 115 -14.64 6.25 7.15
CA LEU A 115 -15.85 6.64 7.87
C LEU A 115 -16.00 8.16 7.76
N LEU A 116 -17.06 8.62 7.13
CA LEU A 116 -17.41 10.02 7.01
C LEU A 116 -18.08 10.56 8.28
N GLY A 117 -18.08 11.89 8.47
CA GLY A 117 -18.68 12.53 9.64
C GLY A 117 -20.19 12.34 9.79
N ASN A 118 -20.88 11.93 8.75
CA ASN A 118 -22.30 11.55 8.74
C ASN A 118 -22.54 10.07 9.10
N GLY A 119 -21.47 9.29 9.38
CA GLY A 119 -21.55 7.86 9.69
C GLY A 119 -21.54 6.94 8.47
N GLU A 120 -21.46 7.47 7.25
CA GLU A 120 -21.35 6.69 6.03
C GLU A 120 -19.96 6.08 5.88
N GLU A 121 -19.89 4.83 5.42
CA GLU A 121 -18.64 4.16 5.09
C GLU A 121 -18.42 4.09 3.58
N VAL A 122 -17.28 4.60 3.13
CA VAL A 122 -16.88 4.60 1.72
C VAL A 122 -15.65 3.71 1.55
N SER A 123 -15.78 2.61 0.80
CA SER A 123 -14.68 1.73 0.45
C SER A 123 -13.97 2.19 -0.82
N TRP A 124 -12.66 2.03 -0.85
CA TRP A 124 -11.82 2.40 -1.98
C TRP A 124 -10.67 1.41 -2.15
N LYS A 125 -10.14 1.34 -3.36
CA LYS A 125 -9.01 0.49 -3.75
C LYS A 125 -8.19 1.15 -4.85
N GLY A 126 -6.97 0.69 -5.01
CA GLY A 126 -6.10 1.19 -6.06
C GLY A 126 -4.82 0.39 -6.20
N LYS A 127 -3.91 0.94 -6.99
CA LYS A 127 -2.56 0.44 -7.21
C LYS A 127 -1.55 1.54 -6.89
N TYR A 128 -0.34 1.12 -6.52
CA TYR A 128 0.72 2.04 -6.12
C TYR A 128 2.08 1.59 -6.65
N VAL A 129 3.00 2.54 -6.69
CA VAL A 129 4.44 2.31 -6.78
C VAL A 129 5.11 3.19 -5.73
N ILE A 130 5.99 2.60 -4.94
CA ILE A 130 6.83 3.31 -3.97
C ILE A 130 8.29 3.07 -4.33
N ILE A 131 9.09 4.14 -4.30
CA ILE A 131 10.54 4.07 -4.24
C ILE A 131 10.96 4.31 -2.80
N TRP A 132 11.67 3.35 -2.24
CA TRP A 132 12.23 3.41 -0.90
C TRP A 132 13.69 3.84 -0.95
N LYS A 133 14.14 4.56 0.09
CA LYS A 133 15.56 4.84 0.36
C LYS A 133 15.91 4.40 1.77
N LYS A 134 17.10 3.85 1.92
CA LYS A 134 17.65 3.49 3.23
C LYS A 134 18.46 4.66 3.78
N VAL A 135 17.94 5.30 4.82
CA VAL A 135 18.54 6.47 5.48
C VAL A 135 18.92 6.06 6.89
N ASP A 136 20.22 6.14 7.23
CA ASP A 136 20.75 5.73 8.54
C ASP A 136 20.31 4.31 8.95
N GLY A 137 20.29 3.39 7.98
CA GLY A 137 19.89 2.00 8.19
C GLY A 137 18.38 1.75 8.25
N VAL A 138 17.54 2.77 8.05
CA VAL A 138 16.08 2.68 8.09
C VAL A 138 15.49 2.94 6.70
N TRP A 139 14.64 2.03 6.23
CA TRP A 139 13.91 2.21 4.98
C TRP A 139 12.78 3.22 5.13
N LYS A 140 12.79 4.27 4.29
CA LYS A 140 11.78 5.33 4.22
C LYS A 140 11.26 5.49 2.81
N MET A 141 10.00 5.89 2.65
CA MET A 141 9.41 6.21 1.36
C MET A 141 10.01 7.51 0.80
N TYR A 142 10.49 7.46 -0.43
CA TYR A 142 11.04 8.62 -1.13
C TYR A 142 10.11 9.14 -2.21
N LEU A 143 9.62 8.25 -3.08
CA LEU A 143 8.55 8.59 -4.04
C LEU A 143 7.37 7.67 -3.77
N ASP A 144 6.18 8.23 -3.73
CA ASP A 144 4.96 7.47 -3.50
C ASP A 144 3.87 7.94 -4.47
N ILE A 145 3.52 7.08 -5.41
CA ILE A 145 2.49 7.33 -6.42
C ILE A 145 1.38 6.30 -6.32
N TRP A 146 0.15 6.73 -6.40
CA TRP A 146 -1.01 5.84 -6.42
C TRP A 146 -2.11 6.31 -7.34
N ASN A 147 -2.93 5.35 -7.79
CA ASN A 147 -4.11 5.60 -8.61
C ASN A 147 -5.28 4.76 -8.12
N SER A 148 -6.44 5.36 -8.03
CA SER A 148 -7.68 4.65 -7.75
C SER A 148 -8.05 3.70 -8.90
N ILE A 149 -8.73 2.60 -8.56
CA ILE A 149 -9.34 1.65 -9.48
C ILE A 149 -10.83 1.66 -9.20
N ASN A 150 -11.62 1.97 -10.21
CA ASN A 150 -13.10 1.91 -10.14
C ASN A 150 -13.59 0.46 -10.18
#